data_db88f2b8fd9d2cd0b34fa40dd536fbe5
#
_entry.id   db88f2b8fd9d2cd0b34fa40dd536fbe5
#
_cell.length_a   1.000
_cell.length_b   1.000
_cell.length_c   1.000
_cell.angle_alpha   90.00
_cell.angle_beta   90.00
_cell.angle_gamma   90.00
#
_symmetry.space_group_name_H-M   'P 1'
#
loop_
_entity.id
_entity.type
_entity.pdbx_description
1 polymer ?
#
loop_
_entity_poly.entity_id
_entity_poly.type
_entity_poly.pdbx_seq_one_letter_code
_entity_poly.pdbx_strand_id
1 'polypeptide(L)'
;EKGLSTMLSGLGKPSENPRSGGSDDIGDISWTIPTVTLRFPSNIPGLQGHHWSNAIAMATPIAHKGATAGAKVVATTVIDFLTQPKLLVGAKDYFQNIQSKETKYKSMITQKDPPPIYLNKAIMNQFRPQLEKFYFDETKYDTYLEQLNIEYPTLK
;
A
#
# COMPACT_ATOMS: atom_id res chain seq x y z
N GLU A 1 7.47 -21.11 15.52
CA GLU A 1 6.62 -19.90 15.62
C GLU A 1 7.46 -18.69 15.19
N LYS A 2 6.95 -17.90 14.24
CA LYS A 2 7.61 -16.64 13.84
C LYS A 2 7.10 -15.55 14.77
N GLY A 3 7.95 -15.17 15.73
CA GLY A 3 7.69 -14.01 16.58
C GLY A 3 7.95 -12.68 15.85
N LEU A 4 7.56 -11.58 16.49
CA LEU A 4 7.90 -10.24 16.03
C LEU A 4 9.43 -10.04 16.11
N SER A 5 10.03 -9.57 15.02
CA SER A 5 11.44 -9.19 15.07
C SER A 5 11.60 -7.90 15.88
N THR A 6 12.53 -7.93 16.82
CA THR A 6 12.91 -6.76 17.63
C THR A 6 14.19 -6.10 17.13
N MET A 7 14.79 -6.63 16.04
CA MET A 7 16.03 -6.13 15.48
C MET A 7 15.80 -5.52 14.10
N LEU A 8 16.49 -4.42 13.81
CA LEU A 8 16.59 -3.88 12.47
C LEU A 8 17.66 -4.66 11.69
N SER A 9 17.26 -5.20 10.55
CA SER A 9 18.21 -5.77 9.61
C SER A 9 18.97 -4.63 8.93
N GLY A 10 20.28 -4.80 8.72
CA GLY A 10 21.06 -3.90 7.89
C GLY A 10 20.59 -3.91 6.44
N LEU A 11 21.05 -2.95 5.65
CA LEU A 11 20.81 -2.93 4.22
C LEU A 11 21.40 -4.20 3.59
N GLY A 12 20.53 -5.03 3.01
CA GLY A 12 20.96 -6.19 2.24
C GLY A 12 21.67 -5.78 0.95
N LYS A 13 22.38 -6.71 0.33
CA LYS A 13 22.88 -6.48 -1.03
C LYS A 13 21.69 -6.28 -1.97
N PRO A 14 21.74 -5.31 -2.91
CA PRO A 14 20.73 -5.19 -3.95
C PRO A 14 20.55 -6.52 -4.68
N SER A 15 19.29 -6.91 -4.92
CA SER A 15 19.03 -8.09 -5.74
C SER A 15 19.39 -7.78 -7.19
N GLU A 16 20.12 -8.68 -7.83
CA GLU A 16 20.45 -8.55 -9.27
C GLU A 16 19.19 -8.63 -10.15
N ASN A 17 18.17 -9.33 -9.68
CA ASN A 17 16.88 -9.45 -10.33
C ASN A 17 15.75 -9.23 -9.33
N PRO A 18 15.46 -7.98 -8.95
CA PRO A 18 14.38 -7.69 -8.02
C PRO A 18 13.04 -8.00 -8.68
N ARG A 19 12.45 -9.15 -8.33
CA ARG A 19 11.09 -9.50 -8.73
C ARG A 19 10.17 -9.25 -7.55
N SER A 20 9.20 -8.38 -7.73
CA SER A 20 8.09 -8.20 -6.81
C SER A 20 6.84 -8.85 -7.40
N GLY A 21 6.14 -9.63 -6.60
CA GLY A 21 4.80 -10.11 -6.95
C GLY A 21 3.76 -9.15 -6.41
N GLY A 22 2.70 -8.95 -7.15
CA GLY A 22 1.60 -8.09 -6.77
C GLY A 22 0.79 -7.72 -8.01
N SER A 23 -0.44 -7.27 -7.79
CA SER A 23 -1.32 -6.77 -8.84
C SER A 23 -1.83 -5.41 -8.39
N ASP A 24 -1.07 -4.39 -8.69
CA ASP A 24 -1.33 -3.00 -8.35
C ASP A 24 -0.83 -2.06 -9.44
N ASP A 25 -1.14 -0.78 -9.33
CA ASP A 25 -0.78 0.25 -10.32
C ASP A 25 0.68 0.72 -10.19
N ILE A 26 1.44 0.23 -9.21
CA ILE A 26 2.83 0.65 -8.98
C ILE A 26 3.71 0.30 -10.19
N GLY A 27 3.41 -0.81 -10.86
CA GLY A 27 4.08 -1.19 -12.11
C GLY A 27 3.99 -0.10 -13.16
N ASP A 28 2.77 0.33 -13.49
CA ASP A 28 2.51 1.37 -14.49
C ASP A 28 3.12 2.71 -14.08
N ILE A 29 2.99 3.10 -12.81
CA ILE A 29 3.57 4.32 -12.27
C ILE A 29 5.09 4.29 -12.39
N SER A 30 5.74 3.18 -12.02
CA SER A 30 7.21 3.05 -12.03
C SER A 30 7.82 3.09 -13.43
N TRP A 31 7.04 2.79 -14.47
CA TRP A 31 7.46 2.92 -15.85
C TRP A 31 7.20 4.31 -16.47
N THR A 32 6.52 5.20 -15.75
CA THR A 32 6.23 6.57 -16.20
C THR A 32 7.07 7.62 -15.48
N ILE A 33 7.40 7.38 -14.22
CA ILE A 33 8.21 8.27 -13.38
C ILE A 33 9.17 7.49 -12.47
N PRO A 34 10.28 8.09 -12.04
CA PRO A 34 11.12 7.51 -11.00
C PRO A 34 10.31 7.21 -9.75
N THR A 35 10.29 5.95 -9.34
CA THR A 35 9.45 5.50 -8.23
C THR A 35 10.26 4.65 -7.26
N VAL A 36 10.03 4.85 -5.96
CA VAL A 36 10.52 3.99 -4.90
C VAL A 36 9.36 3.56 -4.01
N THR A 37 9.33 2.30 -3.63
CA THR A 37 8.32 1.75 -2.73
C THR A 37 8.93 1.55 -1.35
N LEU A 38 8.32 2.18 -0.35
CA LEU A 38 8.68 1.99 1.05
C LEU A 38 7.76 0.92 1.65
N ARG A 39 8.36 -0.02 2.37
CA ARG A 39 7.63 -1.08 3.07
C ARG A 39 7.99 -1.04 4.55
N PHE A 40 6.97 -1.02 5.39
CA PHE A 40 7.13 -1.01 6.84
C PHE A 40 6.35 -2.16 7.46
N PRO A 41 6.89 -2.80 8.51
CA PRO A 41 6.14 -3.80 9.25
C PRO A 41 4.96 -3.12 9.93
N SER A 42 3.77 -3.38 9.42
CA SER A 42 2.51 -2.87 9.95
C SER A 42 1.48 -3.99 10.08
N ASN A 43 1.94 -5.23 10.19
CA ASN A 43 1.07 -6.40 10.28
C ASN A 43 1.64 -7.44 11.24
N ILE A 44 0.81 -8.40 11.62
CA ILE A 44 1.21 -9.55 12.44
C ILE A 44 1.90 -10.56 11.52
N PRO A 45 3.11 -11.07 11.88
CA PRO A 45 3.81 -12.06 11.08
C PRO A 45 3.03 -13.38 10.95
N GLY A 46 3.13 -14.00 9.77
CA GLY A 46 2.56 -15.33 9.56
C GLY A 46 1.09 -15.36 9.15
N LEU A 47 0.46 -14.20 8.98
CA LEU A 47 -0.89 -14.15 8.42
C LEU A 47 -0.88 -14.52 6.93
N GLN A 48 -1.92 -15.22 6.52
CA GLN A 48 -2.12 -15.53 5.11
C GLN A 48 -2.45 -14.27 4.32
N GLY A 49 -1.76 -14.01 3.20
CA GLY A 49 -2.09 -12.92 2.30
C GLY A 49 -3.51 -13.03 1.75
N HIS A 50 -4.16 -11.91 1.48
CA HIS A 50 -5.53 -11.83 0.95
C HIS A 50 -6.57 -12.59 1.79
N HIS A 51 -6.41 -12.57 3.11
CA HIS A 51 -7.29 -13.22 4.06
C HIS A 51 -7.89 -12.17 5.01
N TRP A 52 -9.11 -12.40 5.50
CA TRP A 52 -9.83 -11.49 6.40
C TRP A 52 -9.05 -11.15 7.69
N SER A 53 -8.20 -12.05 8.16
CA SER A 53 -7.34 -11.80 9.33
C SER A 53 -6.39 -10.61 9.15
N ASN A 54 -6.01 -10.29 7.91
CA ASN A 54 -5.20 -9.08 7.65
C ASN A 54 -6.00 -7.81 7.94
N ALA A 55 -7.29 -7.79 7.65
CA ALA A 55 -8.14 -6.64 7.98
C ALA A 55 -8.24 -6.42 9.49
N ILE A 56 -8.39 -7.49 10.28
CA ILE A 56 -8.36 -7.41 11.75
C ILE A 56 -7.00 -6.91 12.25
N ALA A 57 -5.91 -7.42 11.69
CA ALA A 57 -4.56 -7.01 12.07
C ALA A 57 -4.32 -5.51 11.84
N MET A 58 -4.95 -4.90 10.83
CA MET A 58 -4.85 -3.46 10.55
C MET A 58 -5.45 -2.58 11.66
N ALA A 59 -6.35 -3.10 12.47
CA ALA A 59 -6.91 -2.41 13.63
C ALA A 59 -6.02 -2.48 14.89
N THR A 60 -4.85 -3.13 14.80
CA THR A 60 -3.95 -3.30 15.95
C THR A 60 -2.97 -2.13 16.10
N PRO A 61 -2.46 -1.89 17.32
CA PRO A 61 -1.41 -0.90 17.55
C PRO A 61 -0.14 -1.13 16.73
N ILE A 62 0.17 -2.38 16.37
CA ILE A 62 1.32 -2.72 15.51
C ILE A 62 1.13 -2.09 14.12
N ALA A 63 -0.05 -2.24 13.52
CA ALA A 63 -0.37 -1.65 12.23
C ALA A 63 -0.23 -0.12 12.27
N HIS A 64 -0.78 0.52 13.29
CA HIS A 64 -0.75 1.99 13.44
C HIS A 64 0.65 2.53 13.68
N LYS A 65 1.46 1.84 14.48
CA LYS A 65 2.89 2.22 14.67
C LYS A 65 3.67 2.09 13.37
N GLY A 66 3.45 1.00 12.62
CA GLY A 66 4.08 0.78 11.32
C GLY A 66 3.70 1.86 10.31
N ALA A 67 2.40 2.17 10.19
CA ALA A 67 1.90 3.23 9.33
C ALA A 67 2.48 4.59 9.70
N THR A 68 2.53 4.92 11.01
CA THR A 68 3.13 6.17 11.50
C THR A 68 4.63 6.26 11.19
N ALA A 69 5.37 5.17 11.37
CA ALA A 69 6.79 5.11 11.03
C ALA A 69 7.00 5.31 9.52
N GLY A 70 6.20 4.63 8.70
CA GLY A 70 6.22 4.80 7.24
C GLY A 70 5.93 6.23 6.82
N ALA A 71 4.90 6.86 7.37
CA ALA A 71 4.54 8.25 7.09
C ALA A 71 5.69 9.22 7.42
N LYS A 72 6.38 9.02 8.54
CA LYS A 72 7.56 9.85 8.91
C LYS A 72 8.69 9.71 7.90
N VAL A 73 8.97 8.49 7.42
CA VAL A 73 10.03 8.28 6.42
C VAL A 73 9.64 8.90 5.08
N VAL A 74 8.39 8.76 4.65
CA VAL A 74 7.91 9.43 3.42
C VAL A 74 8.08 10.95 3.55
N ALA A 75 7.65 11.54 4.67
CA ALA A 75 7.76 12.98 4.89
C ALA A 75 9.22 13.47 4.87
N THR A 76 10.14 12.75 5.53
CA THR A 76 11.57 13.09 5.50
C THR A 76 12.18 12.92 4.11
N THR A 77 11.80 11.89 3.36
CA THR A 77 12.23 11.70 1.97
C THR A 77 11.79 12.86 1.07
N VAL A 78 10.55 13.35 1.24
CA VAL A 78 10.07 14.55 0.51
C VAL A 78 10.89 15.78 0.87
N ILE A 79 11.21 15.98 2.15
CA ILE A 79 12.06 17.10 2.61
C ILE A 79 13.46 17.00 1.97
N ASP A 80 14.04 15.79 1.93
CA ASP A 80 15.34 15.57 1.29
C ASP A 80 15.30 15.95 -0.19
N PHE A 81 14.26 15.59 -0.92
CA PHE A 81 14.11 15.96 -2.32
C PHE A 81 13.93 17.47 -2.52
N LEU A 82 13.22 18.13 -1.62
CA LEU A 82 13.03 19.59 -1.68
C LEU A 82 14.31 20.37 -1.35
N THR A 83 15.15 19.83 -0.47
CA THR A 83 16.37 20.50 0.01
C THR A 83 17.63 20.08 -0.74
N GLN A 84 17.61 18.95 -1.44
CA GLN A 84 18.74 18.36 -2.16
C GLN A 84 18.41 18.05 -3.62
N PRO A 85 18.34 19.06 -4.52
CA PRO A 85 17.93 18.85 -5.92
C PRO A 85 18.75 17.81 -6.68
N LYS A 86 20.00 17.57 -6.28
CA LYS A 86 20.83 16.51 -6.86
C LYS A 86 20.25 15.10 -6.76
N LEU A 87 19.43 14.84 -5.73
CA LEU A 87 18.76 13.54 -5.59
C LEU A 87 17.72 13.33 -6.69
N LEU A 88 16.98 14.39 -7.04
CA LEU A 88 16.02 14.34 -8.16
C LEU A 88 16.73 14.18 -9.51
N VAL A 89 17.86 14.86 -9.69
CA VAL A 89 18.68 14.72 -10.91
C VAL A 89 19.16 13.28 -11.04
N GLY A 90 19.70 12.69 -9.98
CA GLY A 90 20.15 11.30 -9.98
C GLY A 90 19.03 10.30 -10.24
N ALA A 91 17.85 10.51 -9.63
CA ALA A 91 16.69 9.66 -9.87
C ALA A 91 16.19 9.71 -11.32
N LYS A 92 16.16 10.91 -11.91
CA LYS A 92 15.79 11.09 -13.32
C LYS A 92 16.83 10.47 -14.27
N ASP A 93 18.10 10.65 -13.98
CA ASP A 93 19.18 10.06 -14.78
C ASP A 93 19.09 8.53 -14.78
N TYR A 94 18.95 7.92 -13.62
CA TYR A 94 18.72 6.47 -13.51
C TYR A 94 17.50 6.01 -14.31
N PHE A 95 16.37 6.70 -14.14
CA PHE A 95 15.13 6.36 -14.83
C PHE A 95 15.29 6.42 -16.36
N GLN A 96 15.88 7.51 -16.89
CA GLN A 96 15.98 7.73 -18.34
C GLN A 96 17.06 6.88 -18.99
N ASN A 97 18.21 6.75 -18.34
CA ASN A 97 19.42 6.18 -18.96
C ASN A 97 19.68 4.72 -18.58
N ILE A 98 18.98 4.21 -17.56
CA ILE A 98 19.11 2.82 -17.11
C ILE A 98 17.77 2.10 -17.19
N GLN A 99 16.78 2.51 -16.41
CA GLN A 99 15.51 1.79 -16.30
C GLN A 99 14.72 1.79 -17.62
N SER A 100 14.47 2.94 -18.21
CA SER A 100 13.64 3.08 -19.43
C SER A 100 14.43 3.17 -20.72
N LYS A 101 15.75 2.90 -20.69
CA LYS A 101 16.64 3.00 -21.84
C LYS A 101 16.21 2.12 -23.00
N GLU A 102 15.93 0.85 -22.73
CA GLU A 102 15.61 -0.16 -23.76
C GLU A 102 14.11 -0.45 -23.85
N THR A 103 13.36 -0.12 -22.82
CA THR A 103 11.91 -0.41 -22.75
C THR A 103 11.11 0.88 -22.78
N LYS A 104 10.28 1.04 -23.81
CA LYS A 104 9.30 2.13 -23.87
C LYS A 104 7.96 1.64 -23.32
N TYR A 105 7.56 2.19 -22.18
CA TYR A 105 6.25 1.87 -21.61
C TYR A 105 5.12 2.41 -22.49
N LYS A 106 4.12 1.57 -22.68
CA LYS A 106 2.85 1.96 -23.30
C LYS A 106 1.72 1.38 -22.45
N SER A 107 0.84 2.24 -21.95
CA SER A 107 -0.33 1.79 -21.19
C SER A 107 -1.18 0.83 -22.01
N MET A 108 -1.65 -0.25 -21.36
CA MET A 108 -2.58 -1.20 -21.97
C MET A 108 -4.03 -0.70 -21.91
N ILE A 109 -4.31 0.31 -21.08
CA ILE A 109 -5.62 0.95 -20.99
C ILE A 109 -5.54 2.37 -21.52
N THR A 110 -6.64 2.90 -22.01
CA THR A 110 -6.76 4.26 -22.54
C THR A 110 -7.69 5.09 -21.64
N GLN A 111 -7.69 6.41 -21.83
CA GLN A 111 -8.63 7.31 -21.13
C GLN A 111 -10.09 7.02 -21.46
N LYS A 112 -10.37 6.25 -22.52
CA LYS A 112 -11.73 5.89 -22.93
C LYS A 112 -12.20 4.57 -22.34
N ASP A 113 -11.32 3.80 -21.70
CA ASP A 113 -11.67 2.54 -21.08
C ASP A 113 -12.36 2.82 -19.71
N PRO A 114 -13.66 2.52 -19.57
CA PRO A 114 -14.33 2.74 -18.31
C PRO A 114 -13.89 1.70 -17.26
N PRO A 115 -14.01 2.01 -15.96
CA PRO A 115 -13.84 1.01 -14.93
C PRO A 115 -14.77 -0.18 -15.19
N PRO A 116 -14.30 -1.44 -15.14
CA PRO A 116 -15.07 -2.63 -15.53
C PRO A 116 -16.08 -3.07 -14.45
N ILE A 117 -16.76 -2.13 -13.82
CA ILE A 117 -17.78 -2.37 -12.77
C ILE A 117 -18.97 -3.19 -13.27
N TYR A 118 -19.20 -3.18 -14.59
CA TYR A 118 -20.27 -3.96 -15.23
C TYR A 118 -20.08 -5.47 -15.11
N LEU A 119 -18.84 -5.96 -14.95
CA LEU A 119 -18.54 -7.37 -14.80
C LEU A 119 -19.21 -8.00 -13.58
N ASN A 120 -19.34 -7.24 -12.50
CA ASN A 120 -19.90 -7.70 -11.24
C ASN A 120 -21.32 -7.18 -10.99
N LYS A 121 -21.94 -6.48 -11.96
CA LYS A 121 -23.23 -5.82 -11.76
C LYS A 121 -24.32 -6.77 -11.31
N ALA A 122 -24.48 -7.92 -11.98
CA ALA A 122 -25.49 -8.91 -11.65
C ALA A 122 -25.28 -9.50 -10.24
N ILE A 123 -24.04 -9.87 -9.92
CA ILE A 123 -23.66 -10.38 -8.60
C ILE A 123 -23.92 -9.33 -7.52
N MET A 124 -23.50 -8.10 -7.75
CA MET A 124 -23.68 -7.03 -6.77
C MET A 124 -25.15 -6.64 -6.58
N ASN A 125 -25.98 -6.69 -7.60
CA ASN A 125 -27.41 -6.47 -7.46
C ASN A 125 -28.05 -7.51 -6.53
N GLN A 126 -27.58 -8.75 -6.58
CA GLN A 126 -28.06 -9.82 -5.69
C GLN A 126 -27.57 -9.67 -4.24
N PHE A 127 -26.29 -9.34 -4.05
CA PHE A 127 -25.66 -9.38 -2.72
C PHE A 127 -25.65 -8.03 -2.00
N ARG A 128 -25.70 -6.89 -2.72
CA ARG A 128 -25.66 -5.56 -2.09
C ARG A 128 -26.70 -5.35 -1.00
N PRO A 129 -27.99 -5.73 -1.16
CA PRO A 129 -28.97 -5.57 -0.09
C PRO A 129 -28.64 -6.36 1.19
N GLN A 130 -27.89 -7.46 1.03
CA GLN A 130 -27.44 -8.26 2.18
C GLN A 130 -26.21 -7.65 2.86
N LEU A 131 -25.39 -6.90 2.10
CA LEU A 131 -24.19 -6.24 2.60
C LEU A 131 -24.48 -4.91 3.29
N GLU A 132 -25.54 -4.21 2.89
CA GLU A 132 -25.88 -2.88 3.42
C GLU A 132 -25.99 -2.84 4.94
N LYS A 133 -26.48 -3.90 5.57
CA LYS A 133 -26.57 -4.01 7.04
C LYS A 133 -25.21 -4.02 7.75
N PHE A 134 -24.13 -4.24 7.01
CA PHE A 134 -22.76 -4.23 7.55
C PHE A 134 -22.01 -2.95 7.20
N TYR A 135 -22.64 -2.01 6.47
CA TYR A 135 -21.99 -0.76 6.12
C TYR A 135 -21.84 0.12 7.36
N PHE A 136 -20.81 0.93 7.34
CA PHE A 136 -20.60 1.92 8.38
C PHE A 136 -21.70 3.00 8.33
N ASP A 137 -22.32 3.24 9.47
CA ASP A 137 -23.35 4.28 9.64
C ASP A 137 -22.70 5.51 10.30
N GLU A 138 -22.13 6.38 9.48
CA GLU A 138 -21.49 7.62 9.92
C GLU A 138 -22.43 8.61 10.62
N THR A 139 -23.75 8.38 10.52
CA THR A 139 -24.72 9.24 11.21
C THR A 139 -24.91 8.88 12.67
N LYS A 140 -24.47 7.69 13.08
CA LYS A 140 -24.64 7.16 14.45
C LYS A 140 -23.34 6.90 15.19
N TYR A 141 -22.24 6.68 14.46
CA TYR A 141 -20.97 6.25 15.04
C TYR A 141 -19.81 7.05 14.45
N ASP A 142 -18.82 7.36 15.29
CA ASP A 142 -17.60 8.03 14.84
C ASP A 142 -16.63 7.06 14.13
N THR A 143 -16.69 5.77 14.50
CA THR A 143 -15.84 4.74 13.91
C THR A 143 -16.59 3.44 13.67
N TYR A 144 -16.11 2.65 12.72
CA TYR A 144 -16.67 1.32 12.46
C TYR A 144 -16.48 0.35 13.65
N LEU A 145 -15.41 0.50 14.42
CA LEU A 145 -15.19 -0.31 15.63
C LEU A 145 -16.22 0.00 16.71
N GLU A 146 -16.59 1.26 16.86
CA GLU A 146 -17.67 1.67 17.75
C GLU A 146 -19.01 1.04 17.34
N GLN A 147 -19.34 1.07 16.06
CA GLN A 147 -20.53 0.41 15.52
C GLN A 147 -20.56 -1.09 15.82
N LEU A 148 -19.41 -1.74 15.83
CA LEU A 148 -19.26 -3.16 16.15
C LEU A 148 -19.18 -3.41 17.68
N ASN A 149 -19.27 -2.37 18.50
CA ASN A 149 -19.07 -2.41 19.94
C ASN A 149 -17.70 -3.01 20.34
N ILE A 150 -16.68 -2.68 19.55
CA ILE A 150 -15.30 -3.11 19.78
C ILE A 150 -14.51 -1.91 20.32
N GLU A 151 -14.01 -2.04 21.55
CA GLU A 151 -13.14 -1.02 22.12
C GLU A 151 -11.79 -1.00 21.40
N TYR A 152 -11.38 0.19 20.93
CA TYR A 152 -10.12 0.35 20.26
C TYR A 152 -8.96 0.15 21.24
N PRO A 153 -8.01 -0.73 20.94
CA PRO A 153 -6.89 -0.97 21.84
C PRO A 153 -5.97 0.25 21.87
N THR A 154 -6.09 1.04 22.92
CA THR A 154 -5.17 2.14 23.19
C THR A 154 -3.95 1.61 23.94
N LEU A 155 -2.76 2.02 23.50
CA LEU A 155 -1.55 1.79 24.29
C LEU A 155 -1.54 2.77 25.46
N LYS A 156 -1.57 2.23 26.66
CA LYS A 156 -1.27 3.00 27.87
C LYS A 156 0.23 3.20 27.97
#